data_58ea97a3548006bd943e8aef76a9eb6c
#
_entry.id   58ea97a3548006bd943e8aef76a9eb6c
#
_cell.length_a   1.000
_cell.length_b   1.000
_cell.length_c   1.000
_cell.angle_alpha   90.00
_cell.angle_beta   90.00
_cell.angle_gamma   90.00
#
_symmetry.space_group_name_H-M   'P 1'
#
loop_
_entity.id
_entity.type
_entity.pdbx_description
1 polymer ?
#
loop_
_entity_poly.entity_id
_entity_poly.type
_entity_poly.pdbx_seq_one_letter_code
_entity_poly.pdbx_strand_id
1 'polypeptide(L)'
;MDTVQEPWEIVYVNDGSRDSSLSLLLGIQKLDPRVTVVELSRNFGHQPALTAGLQTARGDAIMLMDGDFQDPPEVLPQLVEAWKGGAKVVIAERTSRAERGIRGRLFPLFYKLMGLISDFPIPLNAGIFGLLDRQAADAIINLQEGNRYLPGLRSWVGFPTDFVYYERADRAAGKPKQTLLKLFKYAMDAIFSFSYKPLRLGMALGGIVLAFSLFLSAISIGNTLFHLKYFGIVPGNGHIGTLLAILFLGGVQLICTGLLGEYIGRIYDEVRRRPLYLVHKIHKAQALPQTALNYQTDEMLAVVKDSAA
;
A
#
# COMPACT_ATOMS: atom_id res chain seq x y z
N MET A 1 15.28 16.69 14.00
CA MET A 1 14.27 16.68 15.08
C MET A 1 14.46 17.81 16.09
N ASP A 2 15.70 18.20 16.41
CA ASP A 2 15.96 19.31 17.32
C ASP A 2 15.40 20.67 16.86
N THR A 3 15.13 20.80 15.57
CA THR A 3 14.48 22.00 14.98
C THR A 3 13.00 22.12 15.30
N VAL A 4 12.33 21.05 15.70
CA VAL A 4 10.87 21.03 15.93
C VAL A 4 10.52 21.48 17.37
N GLN A 5 11.48 21.47 18.30
CA GLN A 5 11.33 21.85 19.73
C GLN A 5 10.20 21.10 20.47
N GLU A 6 9.81 19.92 19.99
CA GLU A 6 8.79 19.06 20.58
C GLU A 6 9.43 17.75 21.07
N PRO A 7 8.89 17.12 22.12
CA PRO A 7 9.31 15.78 22.53
C PRO A 7 9.10 14.78 21.37
N TRP A 8 10.08 13.92 21.13
CA TRP A 8 9.99 12.95 20.05
C TRP A 8 10.53 11.57 20.46
N GLU A 9 10.01 10.56 19.82
CA GLU A 9 10.50 9.18 19.88
C GLU A 9 10.71 8.65 18.47
N ILE A 10 11.56 7.63 18.35
CA ILE A 10 11.73 6.86 17.11
C ILE A 10 11.37 5.42 17.38
N VAL A 11 10.50 4.85 16.54
CA VAL A 11 10.13 3.45 16.57
C VAL A 11 10.66 2.78 15.30
N TYR A 12 11.72 2.00 15.44
CA TYR A 12 12.21 1.13 14.36
C TYR A 12 11.51 -0.21 14.41
N VAL A 13 11.07 -0.69 13.25
CA VAL A 13 10.49 -2.03 13.13
C VAL A 13 11.42 -2.91 12.30
N ASN A 14 11.92 -3.97 12.92
CA ASN A 14 12.70 -5.00 12.23
C ASN A 14 11.76 -6.12 11.76
N ASP A 15 11.51 -6.19 10.45
CA ASP A 15 10.66 -7.18 9.81
C ASP A 15 11.43 -8.47 9.49
N GLY A 16 12.01 -9.09 10.53
CA GLY A 16 12.71 -10.37 10.43
C GLY A 16 13.94 -10.34 9.54
N SER A 17 14.75 -9.27 9.60
CA SER A 17 16.01 -9.16 8.85
C SER A 17 16.97 -10.28 9.21
N ARG A 18 17.68 -10.80 8.21
CA ARG A 18 18.68 -11.89 8.36
C ARG A 18 20.13 -11.38 8.40
N ASP A 19 20.30 -10.09 8.19
CA ASP A 19 21.60 -9.40 8.23
C ASP A 19 21.84 -8.75 9.60
N SER A 20 22.86 -7.87 9.67
CA SER A 20 23.21 -7.15 10.88
C SER A 20 22.25 -6.03 11.29
N SER A 21 21.13 -5.82 10.58
CA SER A 21 20.22 -4.70 10.83
C SER A 21 19.71 -4.66 12.26
N LEU A 22 19.26 -5.80 12.81
CA LEU A 22 18.78 -5.87 14.20
C LEU A 22 19.86 -5.48 15.21
N SER A 23 21.09 -5.97 15.04
CA SER A 23 22.20 -5.67 15.96
C SER A 23 22.57 -4.20 15.93
N LEU A 24 22.53 -3.56 14.75
CA LEU A 24 22.78 -2.13 14.59
C LEU A 24 21.67 -1.30 15.27
N LEU A 25 20.40 -1.65 15.05
CA LEU A 25 19.28 -0.96 15.69
C LEU A 25 19.33 -1.07 17.22
N LEU A 26 19.68 -2.24 17.75
CA LEU A 26 19.87 -2.43 19.19
C LEU A 26 21.06 -1.65 19.74
N GLY A 27 22.11 -1.45 18.92
CA GLY A 27 23.22 -0.56 19.24
C GLY A 27 22.75 0.88 19.42
N ILE A 28 21.96 1.41 18.47
CA ILE A 28 21.39 2.75 18.53
C ILE A 28 20.46 2.89 19.74
N GLN A 29 19.61 1.91 19.97
CA GLN A 29 18.64 1.90 21.08
C GLN A 29 19.32 1.98 22.46
N LYS A 30 20.51 1.39 22.61
CA LYS A 30 21.30 1.49 23.86
C LYS A 30 21.87 2.89 24.09
N LEU A 31 22.11 3.65 23.03
CA LEU A 31 22.69 4.98 23.08
C LEU A 31 21.63 6.09 23.25
N ASP A 32 20.41 5.87 22.75
CA ASP A 32 19.33 6.85 22.83
C ASP A 32 18.07 6.24 23.45
N PRO A 33 17.64 6.68 24.65
CA PRO A 33 16.46 6.16 25.32
C PRO A 33 15.15 6.47 24.61
N ARG A 34 15.14 7.40 23.65
CA ARG A 34 13.98 7.75 22.83
C ARG A 34 13.74 6.74 21.70
N VAL A 35 14.68 5.82 21.48
CA VAL A 35 14.60 4.81 20.44
C VAL A 35 13.94 3.53 20.98
N THR A 36 12.91 3.07 20.32
CA THR A 36 12.27 1.77 20.53
C THR A 36 12.50 0.90 19.30
N VAL A 37 12.87 -0.37 19.50
CA VAL A 37 13.01 -1.34 18.41
C VAL A 37 11.97 -2.44 18.58
N VAL A 38 11.09 -2.58 17.60
CA VAL A 38 10.10 -3.66 17.51
C VAL A 38 10.66 -4.76 16.62
N GLU A 39 10.87 -5.92 17.17
CA GLU A 39 11.34 -7.10 16.46
C GLU A 39 10.16 -8.01 16.15
N LEU A 40 9.87 -8.22 14.86
CA LEU A 40 8.84 -9.16 14.42
C LEU A 40 9.42 -10.60 14.39
N SER A 41 8.57 -11.59 14.62
CA SER A 41 9.00 -13.00 14.71
C SER A 41 9.52 -13.56 13.38
N ARG A 42 9.14 -12.98 12.26
CA ARG A 42 9.62 -13.28 10.90
C ARG A 42 9.34 -12.09 9.99
N ASN A 43 9.71 -12.19 8.71
CA ASN A 43 9.27 -11.23 7.72
C ASN A 43 7.77 -11.43 7.41
N PHE A 44 6.98 -10.40 7.70
CA PHE A 44 5.54 -10.30 7.42
C PHE A 44 5.24 -9.39 6.25
N GLY A 45 6.21 -8.57 5.85
CA GLY A 45 6.10 -7.60 4.77
C GLY A 45 5.91 -6.17 5.26
N HIS A 46 6.08 -5.23 4.34
CA HIS A 46 6.19 -3.81 4.64
C HIS A 46 4.95 -3.22 5.34
N GLN A 47 3.73 -3.55 4.88
CA GLN A 47 2.50 -2.99 5.46
C GLN A 47 2.22 -3.47 6.90
N PRO A 48 2.40 -4.76 7.23
CA PRO A 48 2.34 -5.23 8.61
C PRO A 48 3.39 -4.59 9.51
N ALA A 49 4.63 -4.41 9.02
CA ALA A 49 5.69 -3.74 9.77
C ALA A 49 5.33 -2.28 10.11
N LEU A 50 4.81 -1.54 9.15
CA LEU A 50 4.31 -0.18 9.39
C LEU A 50 3.17 -0.14 10.40
N THR A 51 2.25 -1.11 10.32
CA THR A 51 1.16 -1.22 11.29
C THR A 51 1.68 -1.48 12.70
N ALA A 52 2.72 -2.33 12.84
CA ALA A 52 3.39 -2.57 14.12
C ALA A 52 4.03 -1.29 14.67
N GLY A 53 4.66 -0.49 13.81
CA GLY A 53 5.20 0.81 14.17
C GLY A 53 4.12 1.77 14.65
N LEU A 54 3.03 1.91 13.91
CA LEU A 54 1.88 2.75 14.27
C LEU A 54 1.29 2.38 15.62
N GLN A 55 1.10 1.07 15.89
CA GLN A 55 0.55 0.59 17.17
C GLN A 55 1.51 0.80 18.35
N THR A 56 2.81 0.85 18.08
CA THR A 56 3.83 1.02 19.12
C THR A 56 4.08 2.48 19.45
N ALA A 57 3.95 3.36 18.47
CA ALA A 57 4.18 4.80 18.60
C ALA A 57 3.16 5.45 19.56
N ARG A 58 3.62 6.40 20.38
CA ARG A 58 2.84 7.06 21.45
C ARG A 58 2.60 8.54 21.22
N GLY A 59 3.34 9.16 20.30
CA GLY A 59 3.23 10.60 20.00
C GLY A 59 1.83 11.00 19.51
N ASP A 60 1.45 12.26 19.69
CA ASP A 60 0.21 12.85 19.19
C ASP A 60 0.21 12.97 17.66
N ALA A 61 1.39 13.08 17.07
CA ALA A 61 1.63 13.05 15.63
C ALA A 61 2.62 11.93 15.30
N ILE A 62 2.30 11.08 14.33
CA ILE A 62 3.11 9.93 13.93
C ILE A 62 3.58 10.13 12.50
N MET A 63 4.88 10.26 12.32
CA MET A 63 5.51 10.32 11.01
C MET A 63 5.90 8.93 10.55
N LEU A 64 5.61 8.64 9.30
CA LEU A 64 5.96 7.39 8.63
C LEU A 64 7.04 7.68 7.60
N MET A 65 8.14 6.96 7.66
CA MET A 65 9.28 7.15 6.76
C MET A 65 9.96 5.81 6.48
N ASP A 66 10.39 5.60 5.24
CA ASP A 66 11.21 4.46 4.87
C ASP A 66 12.66 4.68 5.29
N GLY A 67 13.33 3.60 5.75
CA GLY A 67 14.72 3.65 6.21
C GLY A 67 15.77 3.60 5.10
N ASP A 68 15.41 3.92 3.84
CA ASP A 68 16.30 3.81 2.67
C ASP A 68 16.92 5.14 2.20
N PHE A 69 16.80 6.19 3.02
CA PHE A 69 17.26 7.55 2.76
C PHE A 69 16.71 8.20 1.50
N GLN A 70 15.61 7.70 0.95
CA GLN A 70 14.97 8.33 -0.20
C GLN A 70 14.00 9.43 0.19
N ASP A 71 13.50 9.39 1.40
CA ASP A 71 12.59 10.39 1.96
C ASP A 71 13.43 11.34 2.85
N PRO A 72 13.54 12.63 2.47
CA PRO A 72 14.45 13.55 3.14
C PRO A 72 13.90 13.97 4.52
N PRO A 73 14.68 13.80 5.61
CA PRO A 73 14.23 14.20 6.95
C PRO A 73 14.05 15.72 7.09
N GLU A 74 14.59 16.52 6.18
CA GLU A 74 14.46 17.98 6.13
C GLU A 74 13.00 18.43 5.90
N VAL A 75 12.14 17.54 5.39
CA VAL A 75 10.71 17.80 5.17
C VAL A 75 9.89 17.65 6.47
N LEU A 76 10.42 16.98 7.49
CA LEU A 76 9.70 16.70 8.73
C LEU A 76 9.15 17.98 9.42
N PRO A 77 9.87 19.11 9.51
CA PRO A 77 9.31 20.33 10.10
C PRO A 77 8.07 20.84 9.37
N GLN A 78 8.05 20.76 8.02
CA GLN A 78 6.93 21.20 7.20
C GLN A 78 5.68 20.31 7.42
N LEU A 79 5.88 18.99 7.62
CA LEU A 79 4.79 18.08 7.97
C LEU A 79 4.17 18.44 9.33
N VAL A 80 5.01 18.79 10.31
CA VAL A 80 4.56 19.21 11.64
C VAL A 80 3.81 20.53 11.57
N GLU A 81 4.26 21.48 10.75
CA GLU A 81 3.61 22.77 10.56
C GLU A 81 2.20 22.59 9.96
N ALA A 82 2.07 21.78 8.92
CA ALA A 82 0.78 21.46 8.32
C ALA A 82 -0.18 20.77 9.33
N TRP A 83 0.33 19.86 10.15
CA TRP A 83 -0.44 19.24 11.23
C TRP A 83 -0.89 20.26 12.27
N LYS A 84 0.00 21.14 12.74
CA LYS A 84 -0.33 22.24 13.66
C LYS A 84 -1.35 23.22 13.03
N GLY A 85 -1.37 23.33 11.71
CA GLY A 85 -2.37 24.08 10.93
C GLY A 85 -3.77 23.43 10.93
N GLY A 86 -3.92 22.22 11.50
CA GLY A 86 -5.21 21.54 11.67
C GLY A 86 -5.43 20.33 10.76
N ALA A 87 -4.47 20.00 9.89
CA ALA A 87 -4.52 18.76 9.10
C ALA A 87 -4.37 17.53 10.02
N LYS A 88 -5.21 16.52 9.81
CA LYS A 88 -5.11 15.24 10.53
C LYS A 88 -4.32 14.19 9.78
N VAL A 89 -4.18 14.38 8.48
CA VAL A 89 -3.35 13.56 7.59
C VAL A 89 -2.50 14.53 6.77
N VAL A 90 -1.18 14.43 6.84
CA VAL A 90 -0.28 15.21 5.98
C VAL A 90 0.48 14.25 5.09
N ILE A 91 0.32 14.41 3.79
CA ILE A 91 0.90 13.53 2.78
C ILE A 91 2.10 14.24 2.15
N ALA A 92 3.28 13.61 2.23
CA ALA A 92 4.43 14.06 1.47
C ALA A 92 4.29 13.58 0.01
N GLU A 93 4.09 14.52 -0.91
CA GLU A 93 3.93 14.25 -2.34
C GLU A 93 5.20 14.61 -3.11
N ARG A 94 5.62 13.71 -4.00
CA ARG A 94 6.82 13.91 -4.83
C ARG A 94 6.52 14.83 -6.00
N THR A 95 7.29 15.90 -6.16
CA THR A 95 7.12 16.91 -7.22
C THR A 95 7.51 16.42 -8.61
N SER A 96 8.38 15.41 -8.74
CA SER A 96 8.74 14.87 -10.05
C SER A 96 8.97 13.36 -10.02
N ARG A 97 8.33 12.64 -10.92
CA ARG A 97 8.75 11.33 -11.38
C ARG A 97 9.38 11.47 -12.75
N ALA A 98 10.67 11.68 -12.79
CA ALA A 98 11.45 11.63 -14.04
C ALA A 98 11.63 10.18 -14.51
N GLU A 99 10.54 9.43 -14.73
CA GLU A 99 10.62 8.13 -15.38
C GLU A 99 10.66 8.31 -16.88
N ARG A 100 11.83 8.08 -17.49
CA ARG A 100 12.06 8.10 -18.93
C ARG A 100 11.65 6.77 -19.59
N GLY A 101 11.06 6.82 -20.80
CA GLY A 101 10.76 5.64 -21.61
C GLY A 101 9.32 5.13 -21.50
N ILE A 102 9.11 3.85 -21.87
CA ILE A 102 7.80 3.19 -21.92
C ILE A 102 7.10 3.18 -20.55
N ARG A 103 7.86 3.06 -19.47
CA ARG A 103 7.33 3.14 -18.11
C ARG A 103 6.66 4.48 -17.82
N GLY A 104 7.27 5.59 -18.23
CA GLY A 104 6.72 6.93 -18.03
C GLY A 104 5.37 7.16 -18.72
N ARG A 105 5.03 6.38 -19.78
CA ARG A 105 3.73 6.43 -20.45
C ARG A 105 2.70 5.47 -19.84
N LEU A 106 3.14 4.31 -19.38
CA LEU A 106 2.25 3.30 -18.78
C LEU A 106 1.79 3.69 -17.37
N PHE A 107 2.61 4.38 -16.59
CA PHE A 107 2.25 4.81 -15.25
C PHE A 107 1.04 5.77 -15.18
N PRO A 108 0.98 6.86 -15.97
CA PRO A 108 -0.20 7.73 -15.99
C PRO A 108 -1.48 6.99 -16.41
N LEU A 109 -1.38 6.09 -17.41
CA LEU A 109 -2.50 5.27 -17.84
C LEU A 109 -2.99 4.33 -16.74
N PHE A 110 -2.05 3.67 -16.06
CA PHE A 110 -2.34 2.81 -14.92
C PHE A 110 -3.04 3.59 -13.81
N TYR A 111 -2.53 4.75 -13.45
CA TYR A 111 -3.12 5.58 -12.41
C TYR A 111 -4.50 6.14 -12.81
N LYS A 112 -4.68 6.51 -14.07
CA LYS A 112 -6.00 6.91 -14.59
C LYS A 112 -7.00 5.76 -14.48
N LEU A 113 -6.56 4.53 -14.81
CA LEU A 113 -7.38 3.33 -14.67
C LEU A 113 -7.69 3.04 -13.18
N MET A 114 -6.71 3.16 -12.30
CA MET A 114 -6.89 3.02 -10.86
C MET A 114 -7.89 4.05 -10.32
N GLY A 115 -7.80 5.31 -10.73
CA GLY A 115 -8.75 6.36 -10.35
C GLY A 115 -10.18 6.09 -10.83
N LEU A 116 -10.35 5.42 -11.99
CA LEU A 116 -11.66 4.98 -12.49
C LEU A 116 -12.21 3.77 -11.73
N ILE A 117 -11.33 2.88 -11.27
CA ILE A 117 -11.70 1.61 -10.64
C ILE A 117 -11.82 1.78 -9.12
N SER A 118 -11.01 2.63 -8.48
CA SER A 118 -11.06 2.89 -7.04
C SER A 118 -12.37 3.59 -6.66
N ASP A 119 -12.92 3.23 -5.49
CA ASP A 119 -14.14 3.84 -4.96
C ASP A 119 -13.87 5.15 -4.18
N PHE A 120 -12.59 5.49 -3.95
CA PHE A 120 -12.15 6.74 -3.33
C PHE A 120 -10.84 7.24 -3.94
N PRO A 121 -10.56 8.56 -3.90
CA PRO A 121 -9.36 9.13 -4.50
C PRO A 121 -8.10 8.70 -3.74
N ILE A 122 -7.21 7.98 -4.42
CA ILE A 122 -5.89 7.62 -3.89
C ILE A 122 -4.87 8.59 -4.51
N PRO A 123 -4.11 9.36 -3.70
CA PRO A 123 -3.08 10.25 -4.22
C PRO A 123 -1.99 9.45 -4.96
N LEU A 124 -1.77 9.79 -6.21
CA LEU A 124 -1.02 8.95 -7.17
C LEU A 124 0.50 9.00 -6.96
N ASN A 125 1.01 10.13 -6.46
CA ASN A 125 2.44 10.36 -6.22
C ASN A 125 2.81 10.25 -4.73
N ALA A 126 1.85 9.88 -3.89
CA ALA A 126 2.03 9.73 -2.46
C ALA A 126 2.49 8.31 -2.11
N GLY A 127 3.67 8.24 -1.51
CA GLY A 127 4.18 7.03 -0.86
C GLY A 127 3.60 6.88 0.55
N ILE A 128 4.36 6.22 1.41
CA ILE A 128 4.04 6.07 2.83
C ILE A 128 4.45 7.32 3.62
N PHE A 129 5.48 8.04 3.13
CA PHE A 129 6.01 9.22 3.79
C PHE A 129 4.94 10.26 4.04
N GLY A 130 4.86 10.71 5.29
CA GLY A 130 3.87 11.68 5.74
C GLY A 130 3.66 11.60 7.25
N LEU A 131 2.68 12.37 7.74
CA LEU A 131 2.34 12.47 9.14
C LEU A 131 0.86 12.13 9.34
N LEU A 132 0.56 11.41 10.40
CA LEU A 132 -0.78 11.10 10.88
C LEU A 132 -0.96 11.71 12.27
N ASP A 133 -2.02 12.47 12.48
CA ASP A 133 -2.52 12.79 13.81
C ASP A 133 -2.90 11.50 14.55
N ARG A 134 -2.80 11.50 15.88
CA ARG A 134 -3.16 10.36 16.72
C ARG A 134 -4.55 9.83 16.39
N GLN A 135 -5.53 10.70 16.23
CA GLN A 135 -6.91 10.31 15.93
C GLN A 135 -7.01 9.56 14.58
N ALA A 136 -6.29 10.03 13.54
CA ALA A 136 -6.26 9.38 12.24
C ALA A 136 -5.50 8.04 12.30
N ALA A 137 -4.39 8.01 13.05
CA ALA A 137 -3.61 6.79 13.26
C ALA A 137 -4.43 5.71 13.99
N ASP A 138 -5.11 6.07 15.07
CA ASP A 138 -5.96 5.14 15.83
C ASP A 138 -7.13 4.62 14.99
N ALA A 139 -7.75 5.48 14.18
CA ALA A 139 -8.78 5.05 13.23
C ALA A 139 -8.22 4.00 12.26
N ILE A 140 -7.04 4.24 11.67
CA ILE A 140 -6.38 3.29 10.76
C ILE A 140 -5.99 1.99 11.49
N ILE A 141 -5.45 2.08 12.71
CA ILE A 141 -5.05 0.91 13.51
C ILE A 141 -6.26 -0.01 13.78
N ASN A 142 -7.42 0.57 14.07
CA ASN A 142 -8.65 -0.16 14.39
C ASN A 142 -9.33 -0.82 13.17
N LEU A 143 -8.92 -0.49 11.94
CA LEU A 143 -9.37 -1.21 10.75
C LEU A 143 -8.83 -2.65 10.80
N GLN A 144 -9.71 -3.62 10.64
CA GLN A 144 -9.38 -5.06 10.79
C GLN A 144 -8.96 -5.73 9.47
N GLU A 145 -8.76 -4.96 8.42
CA GLU A 145 -8.42 -5.48 7.09
C GLU A 145 -7.10 -6.23 7.08
N GLY A 146 -7.11 -7.48 6.62
CA GLY A 146 -5.93 -8.33 6.49
C GLY A 146 -5.02 -7.89 5.35
N ASN A 147 -5.59 -7.39 4.27
CA ASN A 147 -4.84 -6.91 3.11
C ASN A 147 -4.71 -5.37 3.16
N ARG A 148 -3.80 -4.89 3.98
CA ARG A 148 -3.61 -3.45 4.24
C ARG A 148 -2.80 -2.77 3.15
N TYR A 149 -3.28 -1.62 2.70
CA TYR A 149 -2.54 -0.67 1.87
C TYR A 149 -2.64 0.73 2.48
N LEU A 150 -1.67 1.10 3.28
CA LEU A 150 -1.72 2.30 4.13
C LEU A 150 -2.00 3.61 3.36
N PRO A 151 -1.44 3.85 2.16
CA PRO A 151 -1.80 5.04 1.38
C PRO A 151 -3.29 5.10 1.02
N GLY A 152 -3.93 3.95 0.77
CA GLY A 152 -5.36 3.86 0.55
C GLY A 152 -6.17 4.09 1.83
N LEU A 153 -5.75 3.47 2.94
CA LEU A 153 -6.43 3.61 4.24
C LEU A 153 -6.43 5.06 4.74
N ARG A 154 -5.32 5.80 4.52
CA ARG A 154 -5.25 7.24 4.84
C ARG A 154 -6.33 8.05 4.12
N SER A 155 -6.60 7.73 2.86
CA SER A 155 -7.64 8.38 2.09
C SER A 155 -9.05 7.91 2.50
N TRP A 156 -9.18 6.63 2.84
CA TRP A 156 -10.45 6.02 3.22
C TRP A 156 -11.01 6.58 4.53
N VAL A 157 -10.16 6.87 5.53
CA VAL A 157 -10.61 7.40 6.83
C VAL A 157 -11.18 8.82 6.74
N GLY A 158 -10.95 9.55 5.65
CA GLY A 158 -11.64 10.80 5.31
C GLY A 158 -11.35 12.00 6.21
N PHE A 159 -10.26 11.98 6.98
CA PHE A 159 -9.85 13.12 7.81
C PHE A 159 -9.32 14.28 6.96
N PRO A 160 -9.34 15.52 7.49
CA PRO A 160 -8.75 16.70 6.85
C PRO A 160 -7.31 16.41 6.44
N THR A 161 -7.03 16.50 5.15
CA THR A 161 -5.75 16.12 4.54
C THR A 161 -5.08 17.33 3.92
N ASP A 162 -3.76 17.48 4.16
CA ASP A 162 -2.91 18.48 3.53
C ASP A 162 -1.72 17.82 2.83
N PHE A 163 -1.05 18.53 1.92
CA PHE A 163 0.02 18.03 1.09
C PHE A 163 1.27 18.88 1.25
N VAL A 164 2.40 18.21 1.50
CA VAL A 164 3.73 18.82 1.50
C VAL A 164 4.51 18.27 0.31
N TYR A 165 4.96 19.15 -0.56
CA TYR A 165 5.68 18.75 -1.78
C TYR A 165 7.19 18.70 -1.53
N TYR A 166 7.84 17.61 -2.00
CA TYR A 166 9.28 17.46 -1.88
C TYR A 166 9.91 16.84 -3.13
N GLU A 167 11.20 17.13 -3.33
CA GLU A 167 12.00 16.48 -4.34
C GLU A 167 12.65 15.23 -3.75
N ARG A 168 12.47 14.10 -4.42
CA ARG A 168 13.08 12.85 -3.99
C ARG A 168 14.53 12.78 -4.43
N ALA A 169 15.44 12.52 -3.49
CA ALA A 169 16.81 12.20 -3.81
C ALA A 169 16.91 10.89 -4.61
N ASP A 170 17.86 10.84 -5.55
CA ASP A 170 18.18 9.59 -6.24
C ASP A 170 18.71 8.57 -5.22
N ARG A 171 18.41 7.28 -5.45
CA ARG A 171 18.89 6.22 -4.56
C ARG A 171 20.41 6.26 -4.41
N ALA A 172 20.89 6.36 -3.17
CA ALA A 172 22.31 6.33 -2.85
C ALA A 172 22.98 5.00 -3.27
N ALA A 173 22.25 3.88 -3.33
CA ALA A 173 22.74 2.58 -3.81
C ALA A 173 21.59 1.64 -4.19
N GLY A 174 21.79 0.81 -5.24
CA GLY A 174 20.91 -0.31 -5.59
C GLY A 174 20.21 -0.17 -6.93
N LYS A 175 20.06 -1.32 -7.64
CA LYS A 175 19.26 -1.41 -8.88
C LYS A 175 17.79 -1.61 -8.51
N PRO A 176 16.84 -1.02 -9.26
CA PRO A 176 15.42 -1.25 -9.02
C PRO A 176 15.09 -2.75 -9.18
N LYS A 177 14.72 -3.40 -8.08
CA LYS A 177 14.38 -4.84 -8.06
C LYS A 177 12.95 -5.13 -8.54
N GLN A 178 12.22 -4.11 -9.00
CA GLN A 178 10.83 -4.26 -9.43
C GLN A 178 10.76 -4.67 -10.90
N THR A 179 10.35 -5.91 -11.14
CA THR A 179 10.02 -6.39 -12.48
C THR A 179 8.61 -5.93 -12.87
N LEU A 180 8.32 -5.86 -14.19
CA LEU A 180 6.99 -5.54 -14.70
C LEU A 180 5.91 -6.49 -14.15
N LEU A 181 6.23 -7.75 -13.95
CA LEU A 181 5.35 -8.76 -13.36
C LEU A 181 4.99 -8.42 -11.90
N LYS A 182 5.95 -7.95 -11.11
CA LYS A 182 5.69 -7.51 -9.72
C LYS A 182 4.82 -6.27 -9.69
N LEU A 183 5.05 -5.30 -10.59
CA LEU A 183 4.21 -4.12 -10.73
C LEU A 183 2.78 -4.49 -11.10
N PHE A 184 2.60 -5.41 -12.05
CA PHE A 184 1.28 -5.91 -12.43
C PHE A 184 0.57 -6.61 -11.26
N LYS A 185 1.29 -7.44 -10.50
CA LYS A 185 0.75 -8.09 -9.30
C LYS A 185 0.29 -7.04 -8.26
N TYR A 186 1.13 -6.06 -7.94
CA TYR A 186 0.75 -4.98 -7.02
C TYR A 186 -0.47 -4.18 -7.51
N ALA A 187 -0.56 -3.97 -8.82
CA ALA A 187 -1.70 -3.32 -9.43
C ALA A 187 -2.99 -4.12 -9.23
N MET A 188 -2.94 -5.42 -9.51
CA MET A 188 -4.09 -6.32 -9.33
C MET A 188 -4.48 -6.42 -7.85
N ASP A 189 -3.51 -6.56 -6.96
CA ASP A 189 -3.76 -6.57 -5.51
C ASP A 189 -4.47 -5.29 -5.04
N ALA A 190 -4.05 -4.12 -5.52
CA ALA A 190 -4.70 -2.86 -5.20
C ALA A 190 -6.15 -2.78 -5.76
N ILE A 191 -6.35 -3.18 -7.03
CA ILE A 191 -7.68 -3.19 -7.66
C ILE A 191 -8.65 -4.07 -6.87
N PHE A 192 -8.25 -5.30 -6.56
CA PHE A 192 -9.12 -6.24 -5.86
C PHE A 192 -9.31 -5.92 -4.38
N SER A 193 -8.40 -5.14 -3.77
CA SER A 193 -8.54 -4.72 -2.36
C SER A 193 -9.54 -3.58 -2.18
N PHE A 194 -9.65 -2.67 -3.17
CA PHE A 194 -10.40 -1.43 -3.01
C PHE A 194 -11.56 -1.25 -3.98
N SER A 195 -11.94 -2.30 -4.75
CA SER A 195 -13.03 -2.14 -5.72
C SER A 195 -13.77 -3.44 -6.01
N TYR A 196 -15.10 -3.32 -6.08
CA TYR A 196 -15.98 -4.37 -6.61
C TYR A 196 -16.23 -4.23 -8.12
N LYS A 197 -15.66 -3.20 -8.76
CA LYS A 197 -15.88 -2.93 -10.18
C LYS A 197 -15.44 -4.07 -11.11
N PRO A 198 -14.34 -4.82 -10.84
CA PRO A 198 -13.99 -6.00 -11.66
C PRO A 198 -15.09 -7.06 -11.68
N LEU A 199 -15.73 -7.29 -10.54
CA LEU A 199 -16.85 -8.25 -10.45
C LEU A 199 -18.08 -7.76 -11.22
N ARG A 200 -18.41 -6.46 -11.12
CA ARG A 200 -19.50 -5.83 -11.88
C ARG A 200 -19.21 -5.84 -13.39
N LEU A 201 -17.95 -5.65 -13.79
CA LEU A 201 -17.53 -5.76 -15.19
C LEU A 201 -17.76 -7.17 -15.73
N GLY A 202 -17.41 -8.21 -14.95
CA GLY A 202 -17.69 -9.61 -15.29
C GLY A 202 -19.19 -9.85 -15.49
N MET A 203 -20.04 -9.34 -14.59
CA MET A 203 -21.50 -9.40 -14.73
C MET A 203 -22.00 -8.67 -15.98
N ALA A 204 -21.50 -7.46 -16.25
CA ALA A 204 -21.89 -6.69 -17.44
C ALA A 204 -21.52 -7.41 -18.73
N LEU A 205 -20.30 -7.97 -18.81
CA LEU A 205 -19.87 -8.77 -19.96
C LEU A 205 -20.74 -10.02 -20.14
N GLY A 206 -21.06 -10.73 -19.07
CA GLY A 206 -21.98 -11.86 -19.10
C GLY A 206 -23.37 -11.47 -19.61
N GLY A 207 -23.90 -10.32 -19.15
CA GLY A 207 -25.17 -9.76 -19.62
C GLY A 207 -25.15 -9.41 -21.11
N ILE A 208 -24.07 -8.81 -21.61
CA ILE A 208 -23.90 -8.49 -23.04
C ILE A 208 -23.86 -9.77 -23.89
N VAL A 209 -23.10 -10.78 -23.46
CA VAL A 209 -23.02 -12.07 -24.15
C VAL A 209 -24.38 -12.75 -24.18
N LEU A 210 -25.12 -12.76 -23.06
CA LEU A 210 -26.46 -13.31 -22.98
C LEU A 210 -27.42 -12.59 -23.93
N ALA A 211 -27.46 -11.26 -23.91
CA ALA A 211 -28.30 -10.45 -24.78
C ALA A 211 -27.99 -10.71 -26.26
N PHE A 212 -26.70 -10.78 -26.62
CA PHE A 212 -26.27 -11.11 -27.98
C PHE A 212 -26.67 -12.54 -28.41
N SER A 213 -26.54 -13.50 -27.51
CA SER A 213 -26.93 -14.90 -27.74
C SER A 213 -28.44 -15.00 -27.97
N LEU A 214 -29.25 -14.33 -27.13
CA LEU A 214 -30.72 -14.29 -27.29
C LEU A 214 -31.13 -13.63 -28.61
N PHE A 215 -30.47 -12.55 -28.99
CA PHE A 215 -30.68 -11.84 -30.25
C PHE A 215 -30.44 -12.77 -31.46
N LEU A 216 -29.26 -13.48 -31.48
CA LEU A 216 -28.95 -14.42 -32.54
C LEU A 216 -29.94 -15.61 -32.56
N SER A 217 -30.36 -16.09 -31.39
CA SER A 217 -31.35 -17.16 -31.28
C SER A 217 -32.70 -16.72 -31.84
N ALA A 218 -33.15 -15.49 -31.54
CA ALA A 218 -34.41 -14.95 -32.09
C ALA A 218 -34.36 -14.82 -33.62
N ILE A 219 -33.24 -14.37 -34.19
CA ILE A 219 -33.03 -14.32 -35.63
C ILE A 219 -33.10 -15.73 -36.22
N SER A 220 -32.45 -16.72 -35.63
CA SER A 220 -32.41 -18.11 -36.10
C SER A 220 -33.83 -18.72 -36.09
N ILE A 221 -34.58 -18.52 -35.02
CA ILE A 221 -35.95 -18.96 -34.89
C ILE A 221 -36.84 -18.28 -35.94
N GLY A 222 -36.72 -16.97 -36.12
CA GLY A 222 -37.45 -16.20 -37.13
C GLY A 222 -37.14 -16.68 -38.55
N ASN A 223 -35.89 -16.93 -38.89
CA ASN A 223 -35.52 -17.50 -40.18
C ASN A 223 -36.13 -18.88 -40.42
N THR A 224 -36.22 -19.70 -39.38
CA THR A 224 -36.83 -21.04 -39.51
C THR A 224 -38.33 -20.98 -39.67
N LEU A 225 -39.02 -20.14 -38.90
CA LEU A 225 -40.51 -20.02 -38.92
C LEU A 225 -41.05 -19.34 -40.19
N PHE A 226 -40.32 -18.31 -40.67
CA PHE A 226 -40.81 -17.47 -41.79
C PHE A 226 -40.12 -17.79 -43.10
N HIS A 227 -39.28 -18.83 -43.18
CA HIS A 227 -38.46 -19.20 -44.35
C HIS A 227 -37.63 -18.02 -44.92
N LEU A 228 -37.29 -17.05 -44.08
CA LEU A 228 -36.54 -15.86 -44.47
C LEU A 228 -35.07 -16.26 -44.62
N LYS A 229 -34.55 -16.27 -45.86
CA LYS A 229 -33.12 -16.48 -46.15
C LYS A 229 -32.28 -15.26 -45.81
N TYR A 230 -32.52 -14.67 -44.64
CA TYR A 230 -31.71 -13.56 -44.13
C TYR A 230 -30.51 -14.10 -43.35
N PHE A 231 -29.33 -13.58 -43.66
CA PHE A 231 -28.04 -14.03 -43.22
C PHE A 231 -27.67 -15.42 -43.73
N GLY A 232 -26.76 -15.43 -44.69
CA GLY A 232 -26.22 -16.64 -45.30
C GLY A 232 -25.42 -17.52 -44.31
N ILE A 233 -26.12 -18.04 -43.32
CA ILE A 233 -25.64 -19.15 -42.49
C ILE A 233 -25.84 -20.39 -43.34
N VAL A 234 -24.80 -20.67 -44.16
CA VAL A 234 -24.76 -21.86 -45.02
C VAL A 234 -24.73 -23.09 -44.11
N PRO A 235 -25.71 -24.04 -44.28
CA PRO A 235 -25.62 -25.32 -43.58
C PRO A 235 -24.47 -26.13 -44.20
N GLY A 236 -23.37 -26.24 -43.53
CA GLY A 236 -22.27 -27.07 -44.04
C GLY A 236 -21.00 -27.02 -43.14
N ASN A 237 -20.68 -25.89 -42.58
CA ASN A 237 -19.49 -25.72 -41.71
C ASN A 237 -19.84 -25.28 -40.28
N GLY A 238 -21.06 -25.58 -39.82
CA GLY A 238 -21.59 -25.16 -38.49
C GLY A 238 -20.79 -25.70 -37.32
N HIS A 239 -20.03 -26.77 -37.47
CA HIS A 239 -19.26 -27.35 -36.37
C HIS A 239 -18.13 -26.44 -35.89
N ILE A 240 -17.43 -25.73 -36.79
CA ILE A 240 -16.33 -24.82 -36.40
C ILE A 240 -16.89 -23.61 -35.67
N GLY A 241 -17.97 -23.02 -36.16
CA GLY A 241 -18.64 -21.87 -35.50
C GLY A 241 -19.16 -22.24 -34.12
N THR A 242 -19.76 -23.40 -33.99
CA THR A 242 -20.25 -23.92 -32.70
C THR A 242 -19.09 -24.17 -31.74
N LEU A 243 -17.99 -24.77 -32.20
CA LEU A 243 -16.81 -25.02 -31.40
C LEU A 243 -16.19 -23.70 -30.88
N LEU A 244 -16.04 -22.71 -31.77
CA LEU A 244 -15.51 -21.40 -31.40
C LEU A 244 -16.42 -20.69 -30.38
N ALA A 245 -17.75 -20.76 -30.55
CA ALA A 245 -18.71 -20.21 -29.60
C ALA A 245 -18.60 -20.89 -28.23
N ILE A 246 -18.49 -22.22 -28.18
CA ILE A 246 -18.32 -22.97 -26.93
C ILE A 246 -17.00 -22.60 -26.25
N LEU A 247 -15.90 -22.54 -27.00
CA LEU A 247 -14.60 -22.16 -26.46
C LEU A 247 -14.58 -20.71 -25.94
N PHE A 248 -15.22 -19.79 -26.66
CA PHE A 248 -15.35 -18.38 -26.23
C PHE A 248 -16.18 -18.28 -24.94
N LEU A 249 -17.37 -18.87 -24.90
CA LEU A 249 -18.23 -18.86 -23.72
C LEU A 249 -17.56 -19.55 -22.53
N GLY A 250 -16.92 -20.70 -22.75
CA GLY A 250 -16.16 -21.41 -21.74
C GLY A 250 -14.99 -20.56 -21.19
N GLY A 251 -14.27 -19.86 -22.07
CA GLY A 251 -13.20 -18.95 -21.70
C GLY A 251 -13.71 -17.79 -20.81
N VAL A 252 -14.82 -17.14 -21.23
CA VAL A 252 -15.45 -16.07 -20.43
C VAL A 252 -15.89 -16.60 -19.07
N GLN A 253 -16.52 -17.78 -19.04
CA GLN A 253 -16.97 -18.42 -17.81
C GLN A 253 -15.81 -18.73 -16.87
N LEU A 254 -14.69 -19.27 -17.38
CA LEU A 254 -13.48 -19.53 -16.58
C LEU A 254 -12.89 -18.26 -15.99
N ILE A 255 -12.86 -17.15 -16.75
CA ILE A 255 -12.40 -15.85 -16.27
C ILE A 255 -13.32 -15.35 -15.13
N CYS A 256 -14.63 -15.41 -15.31
CA CYS A 256 -15.58 -14.99 -14.27
C CYS A 256 -15.43 -15.85 -13.00
N THR A 257 -15.28 -17.17 -13.15
CA THR A 257 -15.04 -18.09 -12.03
C THR A 257 -13.73 -17.80 -11.34
N GLY A 258 -12.66 -17.49 -12.08
CA GLY A 258 -11.38 -17.07 -11.53
C GLY A 258 -11.47 -15.77 -10.72
N LEU A 259 -12.20 -14.77 -11.22
CA LEU A 259 -12.50 -13.54 -10.49
C LEU A 259 -13.24 -13.82 -9.17
N LEU A 260 -14.26 -14.66 -9.20
CA LEU A 260 -14.98 -15.06 -7.99
C LEU A 260 -14.04 -15.77 -7.00
N GLY A 261 -13.19 -16.66 -7.50
CA GLY A 261 -12.17 -17.34 -6.69
C GLY A 261 -11.23 -16.38 -5.97
N GLU A 262 -10.80 -15.30 -6.63
CA GLU A 262 -9.96 -14.26 -6.03
C GLU A 262 -10.68 -13.56 -4.87
N TYR A 263 -11.95 -13.17 -5.05
CA TYR A 263 -12.73 -12.53 -3.97
C TYR A 263 -13.02 -13.51 -2.81
N ILE A 264 -13.34 -14.76 -3.12
CA ILE A 264 -13.54 -15.80 -2.09
C ILE A 264 -12.25 -16.03 -1.32
N GLY A 265 -11.11 -16.08 -1.98
CA GLY A 265 -9.78 -16.18 -1.34
C GLY A 265 -9.53 -15.03 -0.34
N ARG A 266 -9.85 -13.79 -0.73
CA ARG A 266 -9.72 -12.62 0.17
C ARG A 266 -10.69 -12.68 1.34
N ILE A 267 -11.95 -13.06 1.11
CA ILE A 267 -12.93 -13.27 2.19
C ILE A 267 -12.44 -14.37 3.14
N TYR A 268 -11.88 -15.45 2.61
CA TYR A 268 -11.33 -16.54 3.41
C TYR A 268 -10.18 -16.08 4.31
N ASP A 269 -9.27 -15.27 3.78
CA ASP A 269 -8.17 -14.71 4.57
C ASP A 269 -8.68 -13.76 5.66
N GLU A 270 -9.69 -12.96 5.37
CA GLU A 270 -10.32 -12.05 6.32
C GLU A 270 -11.07 -12.80 7.44
N VAL A 271 -11.82 -13.83 7.09
CA VAL A 271 -12.58 -14.66 8.05
C VAL A 271 -11.66 -15.43 9.01
N ARG A 272 -10.45 -15.80 8.56
CA ARG A 272 -9.45 -16.48 9.41
C ARG A 272 -8.95 -15.59 10.56
N ARG A 273 -9.05 -14.27 10.45
CA ARG A 273 -8.64 -13.30 11.49
C ARG A 273 -7.23 -13.55 12.04
N ARG A 274 -6.32 -14.00 11.18
CA ARG A 274 -4.91 -14.15 11.58
C ARG A 274 -4.33 -12.77 11.87
N PRO A 275 -3.55 -12.59 12.97
CA PRO A 275 -2.91 -11.32 13.23
C PRO A 275 -1.99 -10.95 12.06
N LEU A 276 -1.97 -9.66 11.71
CA LEU A 276 -1.16 -9.11 10.61
C LEU A 276 0.33 -9.42 10.79
N TYR A 277 0.78 -9.42 12.03
CA TYR A 277 2.15 -9.69 12.43
C TYR A 277 2.19 -10.27 13.84
N LEU A 278 3.31 -10.83 14.21
CA LEU A 278 3.61 -11.29 15.56
C LEU A 278 4.88 -10.59 16.04
N VAL A 279 4.79 -9.91 17.17
CA VAL A 279 5.95 -9.28 17.80
C VAL A 279 6.72 -10.37 18.56
N HIS A 280 8.00 -10.52 18.23
CA HIS A 280 8.92 -11.36 19.00
C HIS A 280 9.34 -10.66 20.27
N LYS A 281 9.80 -9.39 20.14
CA LYS A 281 10.24 -8.59 21.29
C LYS A 281 10.14 -7.09 20.99
N ILE A 282 9.84 -6.30 22.02
CA ILE A 282 9.96 -4.85 21.98
C ILE A 282 11.12 -4.46 22.89
N HIS A 283 12.15 -3.90 22.30
CA HIS A 283 13.33 -3.40 22.99
C HIS A 283 13.13 -1.90 23.26
N LYS A 284 12.92 -1.55 24.53
CA LYS A 284 12.84 -0.17 25.02
C LYS A 284 14.04 0.08 25.91
N ALA A 285 14.50 1.34 25.96
CA ALA A 285 15.41 1.73 27.01
C ALA A 285 14.73 1.45 28.35
N GLN A 286 15.41 0.76 29.24
CA GLN A 286 15.02 0.77 30.64
C GLN A 286 15.14 2.23 31.11
N ALA A 287 14.08 2.76 31.71
CA ALA A 287 14.19 4.05 32.36
C ALA A 287 15.38 3.99 33.33
N LEU A 288 16.48 4.63 32.96
CA LEU A 288 17.60 4.75 33.85
C LEU A 288 17.10 5.51 35.08
N PRO A 289 17.39 5.07 36.31
CA PRO A 289 17.13 5.86 37.50
C PRO A 289 17.71 7.26 37.26
N GLN A 290 17.00 8.31 37.63
CA GLN A 290 17.40 9.72 37.40
C GLN A 290 18.85 10.02 37.83
N THR A 291 19.39 9.26 38.78
CA THR A 291 20.82 9.30 39.19
C THR A 291 21.79 8.89 38.10
N ALA A 292 21.44 8.02 37.16
CA ALA A 292 22.34 7.57 36.10
C ALA A 292 22.38 8.56 34.90
N LEU A 293 21.33 9.35 34.69
CA LEU A 293 21.32 10.38 33.66
C LEU A 293 22.34 11.51 33.96
N ASN A 294 22.49 11.87 35.23
CA ASN A 294 23.46 12.92 35.63
C ASN A 294 24.89 12.48 35.40
N TYR A 295 25.22 11.20 35.65
CA TYR A 295 26.58 10.68 35.43
C TYR A 295 26.97 10.63 33.94
N GLN A 296 26.06 10.25 33.06
CA GLN A 296 26.34 10.20 31.60
C GLN A 296 26.50 11.58 30.98
N THR A 297 25.73 12.57 31.47
CA THR A 297 25.82 13.96 30.99
C THR A 297 27.17 14.58 31.39
N ASP A 298 27.64 14.27 32.58
CA ASP A 298 28.92 14.75 33.09
C ASP A 298 30.11 14.09 32.37
N GLU A 299 30.06 12.80 32.06
CA GLU A 299 31.08 12.11 31.25
C GLU A 299 31.13 12.63 29.80
N MET A 300 29.94 12.84 29.15
CA MET A 300 29.91 13.43 27.82
C MET A 300 30.45 14.86 27.78
N LEU A 301 30.16 15.67 28.79
CA LEU A 301 30.70 17.03 28.91
C LEU A 301 32.21 17.02 29.16
N ALA A 302 32.74 16.02 29.87
CA ALA A 302 34.18 15.84 30.08
C ALA A 302 34.90 15.45 28.78
N VAL A 303 34.37 14.51 28.00
CA VAL A 303 34.95 14.08 26.72
C VAL A 303 34.92 15.20 25.67
N VAL A 304 33.89 16.04 25.64
CA VAL A 304 33.81 17.20 24.74
C VAL A 304 34.80 18.28 25.13
N LYS A 305 35.08 18.47 26.41
CA LYS A 305 36.09 19.43 26.88
C LYS A 305 37.51 18.98 26.58
N ASP A 306 37.81 17.69 26.69
CA ASP A 306 39.13 17.13 26.37
C ASP A 306 39.44 17.08 24.85
N SER A 307 38.41 17.07 24.01
CA SER A 307 38.59 17.14 22.55
C SER A 307 38.69 18.56 21.99
N ALA A 308 38.47 19.59 22.83
CA ALA A 308 38.55 21.01 22.47
C ALA A 308 39.79 21.72 23.05
N ALA A 309 40.67 21.01 23.75
CA ALA A 309 41.99 21.46 24.24
C ALA A 309 43.09 20.81 23.40
#